data_5e000624e49bcba4a00e7ab9e0903276
#
_entry.id   5e000624e49bcba4a00e7ab9e0903276
#
_cell.length_a   1.000
_cell.length_b   1.000
_cell.length_c   1.000
_cell.angle_alpha   90.00
_cell.angle_beta   90.00
_cell.angle_gamma   90.00
#
_symmetry.space_group_name_H-M   'P 1'
#
loop_
_entity.id
_entity.type
_entity.pdbx_description
1 polymer ?
#
loop_
_entity_poly.entity_id
_entity_poly.type
_entity_poly.pdbx_seq_one_letter_code
_entity_poly.pdbx_strand_id
1 'polypeptide(L)'
;MWRSRARALLLFRSSILRSLPPPLPSPLRTINRVPPPRLLFRFLSFSPELLPDASAAGSPSASSDPSDATSAFSDPADASEDASEDNLTSLWEEDAGDAADVFASATSDPADDVVDEVAVARVRAVVESTPEDQIPSALADMVVDFTEPFLSAVLLSAESFSGKKLLLLFKSAAQNNPAAKSLANLEIVVNKIADSDEIDKMNAYLLWDLVKEMGTVPGSVNTQMLNKLITMFWKLGKSKAALEVFDLFSDLGCSPDGESYYLVIQAAGKKSMVDAAWRVCEKMIASGCFPDGEKVGDIVTFFCKRKKVKKAHSVYLAAKEKTLQTPISALNFLIGALARSDTTINTALELLEEYQGESLKDAGMSYTAVIHGLCKTNNVKDAKKLLMRMVNLGPAPGNAVFNFVITALSKNGEMEDVKGLMRVMENQGICPDIYTYSVVMSGYTKGGMVDEAHALLRDAKKIHPKLSTVTYHTVIRGYCKMEEFEKALECLNEMKEDGMQPNMDEYNKLIQSLCLKALDWRTAEKLLKEMEDNGLRLKGITRSLIAAVKELEMEESSKPSQEI
;
A
#
# COMPACT_ATOMS: atom_id res chain seq x y z
N MET A 1 -25.06 34.79 40.34
CA MET A 1 -24.98 33.81 41.44
C MET A 1 -25.91 32.60 41.26
N TRP A 2 -27.14 32.78 40.81
CA TRP A 2 -28.14 31.72 40.62
C TRP A 2 -27.71 30.64 39.61
N ARG A 3 -27.26 31.04 38.40
CA ARG A 3 -26.80 30.11 37.34
C ARG A 3 -25.61 29.22 37.80
N SER A 4 -24.75 29.71 38.65
CA SER A 4 -23.62 28.93 39.19
C SER A 4 -24.09 27.91 40.24
N ARG A 5 -25.09 28.24 41.07
CA ARG A 5 -25.68 27.33 42.07
C ARG A 5 -26.51 26.22 41.42
N ALA A 6 -27.32 26.56 40.41
CA ALA A 6 -28.09 25.58 39.65
C ALA A 6 -27.17 24.60 38.85
N ARG A 7 -26.08 25.11 38.26
CA ARG A 7 -25.05 24.25 37.64
C ARG A 7 -24.39 23.32 38.66
N ALA A 8 -24.06 23.81 39.84
CA ALA A 8 -23.45 23.01 40.88
C ALA A 8 -24.39 21.90 41.38
N LEU A 9 -25.69 22.18 41.56
CA LEU A 9 -26.71 21.20 41.94
C LEU A 9 -26.95 20.13 40.87
N LEU A 10 -27.00 20.53 39.61
CA LEU A 10 -27.14 19.59 38.48
C LEU A 10 -25.91 18.70 38.29
N LEU A 11 -24.71 19.24 38.48
CA LEU A 11 -23.46 18.46 38.48
C LEU A 11 -23.36 17.53 39.70
N PHE A 12 -23.83 17.97 40.86
CA PHE A 12 -23.85 17.15 42.07
C PHE A 12 -24.86 16.00 41.97
N ARG A 13 -26.09 16.24 41.43
CA ARG A 13 -27.05 15.16 41.12
C ARG A 13 -26.55 14.19 40.04
N SER A 14 -25.86 14.67 39.02
CA SER A 14 -25.25 13.79 37.99
C SER A 14 -24.08 12.94 38.53
N SER A 15 -23.39 13.46 39.55
CA SER A 15 -22.35 12.73 40.30
C SER A 15 -22.94 11.65 41.22
N ILE A 16 -24.06 11.92 41.89
CA ILE A 16 -24.77 10.93 42.72
C ILE A 16 -25.35 9.78 41.89
N LEU A 17 -25.86 10.06 40.68
CA LEU A 17 -26.33 9.02 39.77
C LEU A 17 -25.20 8.12 39.21
N ARG A 18 -23.95 8.57 39.27
CA ARG A 18 -22.76 7.77 38.95
C ARG A 18 -22.24 6.90 40.10
N SER A 19 -22.69 7.16 41.34
CA SER A 19 -22.24 6.46 42.54
C SER A 19 -23.18 5.39 43.05
N LEU A 20 -24.24 5.02 42.30
CA LEU A 20 -25.06 3.86 42.63
C LEU A 20 -24.30 2.57 42.29
N PRO A 21 -24.21 1.60 43.22
CA PRO A 21 -23.51 0.35 42.96
C PRO A 21 -24.22 -0.44 41.86
N PRO A 22 -23.48 -1.20 41.08
CA PRO A 22 -24.05 -2.04 40.03
C PRO A 22 -24.93 -3.14 40.66
N PRO A 23 -26.00 -3.60 39.97
CA PRO A 23 -26.83 -4.69 40.46
C PRO A 23 -26.00 -5.97 40.62
N LEU A 24 -26.28 -6.70 41.71
CA LEU A 24 -25.59 -7.94 42.06
C LEU A 24 -25.67 -9.00 40.95
N PRO A 25 -24.59 -9.72 40.69
CA PRO A 25 -24.58 -10.77 39.71
C PRO A 25 -25.25 -12.05 40.21
N SER A 26 -26.07 -12.67 39.36
CA SER A 26 -26.60 -14.03 39.55
C SER A 26 -25.48 -15.07 39.38
N PRO A 27 -25.59 -16.28 40.03
CA PRO A 27 -24.43 -17.13 40.27
C PRO A 27 -24.06 -18.10 39.11
N LEU A 28 -22.76 -18.18 38.94
CA LEU A 28 -21.90 -19.32 38.57
C LEU A 28 -22.17 -20.20 37.35
N ARG A 29 -21.24 -20.17 36.44
CA ARG A 29 -20.57 -21.41 35.97
C ARG A 29 -19.08 -21.17 35.77
N THR A 30 -18.30 -21.91 36.53
CA THR A 30 -16.84 -22.00 36.52
C THR A 30 -16.30 -22.62 35.25
N ILE A 31 -15.30 -22.02 34.62
CA ILE A 31 -14.26 -22.73 33.86
C ILE A 31 -12.92 -21.99 34.04
N ASN A 32 -11.93 -22.73 34.53
CA ASN A 32 -10.53 -22.36 34.72
C ASN A 32 -9.86 -21.90 33.42
N ARG A 33 -9.13 -20.80 33.47
CA ARG A 33 -7.89 -20.64 32.71
C ARG A 33 -6.96 -19.57 33.31
N VAL A 34 -5.70 -19.93 33.35
CA VAL A 34 -4.48 -19.32 33.87
C VAL A 34 -4.17 -17.98 33.19
N PRO A 35 -3.59 -16.98 33.87
CA PRO A 35 -3.21 -15.69 33.29
C PRO A 35 -1.78 -15.65 32.76
N PRO A 36 -1.48 -14.86 31.76
CA PRO A 36 -0.13 -14.39 31.47
C PRO A 36 0.09 -12.94 31.94
N PRO A 37 1.34 -12.49 32.03
CA PRO A 37 1.80 -11.44 32.92
C PRO A 37 1.70 -10.01 32.35
N ARG A 38 1.77 -9.09 33.28
CA ARG A 38 1.77 -7.63 33.14
C ARG A 38 2.93 -7.12 32.27
N LEU A 39 2.64 -6.10 31.45
CA LEU A 39 3.55 -4.98 31.23
C LEU A 39 2.79 -3.67 31.04
N LEU A 40 3.38 -2.65 31.61
CA LEU A 40 2.90 -1.33 31.95
C LEU A 40 2.90 -0.33 30.76
N PHE A 41 2.13 0.74 30.96
CA PHE A 41 2.27 2.14 30.48
C PHE A 41 1.61 2.48 29.13
N ARG A 42 0.61 3.30 29.24
CA ARG A 42 0.44 4.75 29.30
C ARG A 42 -0.06 5.41 28.02
N PHE A 43 -1.06 6.23 28.26
CA PHE A 43 -1.53 7.48 27.65
C PHE A 43 -2.61 7.43 26.57
N LEU A 44 -3.74 7.84 27.07
CA LEU A 44 -4.79 8.76 26.54
C LEU A 44 -4.59 9.28 25.12
N SER A 45 -5.47 8.89 24.24
CA SER A 45 -6.04 9.76 23.21
C SER A 45 -7.44 9.29 22.85
N PHE A 46 -8.40 10.19 22.97
CA PHE A 46 -9.79 9.99 22.59
C PHE A 46 -9.91 9.89 21.07
N SER A 47 -10.48 8.81 20.60
CA SER A 47 -11.08 8.74 19.26
C SER A 47 -12.53 8.28 19.39
N PRO A 48 -13.49 8.93 18.72
CA PRO A 48 -14.86 8.46 18.71
C PRO A 48 -15.01 7.40 17.62
N GLU A 49 -15.30 6.19 18.04
CA GLU A 49 -15.75 5.11 17.17
C GLU A 49 -17.14 5.39 16.60
N LEU A 50 -17.25 5.24 15.29
CA LEU A 50 -18.49 5.05 14.55
C LEU A 50 -18.53 3.60 14.13
N LEU A 51 -19.52 2.86 14.54
CA LEU A 51 -19.90 1.58 13.97
C LEU A 51 -21.32 1.64 13.42
N PRO A 52 -21.56 0.98 12.29
CA PRO A 52 -22.88 0.76 11.71
C PRO A 52 -23.34 -0.67 11.98
N ASP A 53 -24.65 -0.89 11.92
CA ASP A 53 -25.24 -2.14 11.41
C ASP A 53 -26.70 -1.85 11.01
N ALA A 54 -27.10 -2.11 9.94
CA ALA A 54 -27.20 -3.04 8.81
C ALA A 54 -28.31 -4.06 9.00
N SER A 55 -28.93 -4.32 7.94
CA SER A 55 -29.79 -5.39 7.43
C SER A 55 -31.26 -4.96 7.28
N ALA A 56 -31.94 -5.19 6.22
CA ALA A 56 -31.87 -6.06 5.09
C ALA A 56 -32.96 -5.69 4.06
N ALA A 57 -32.71 -6.10 2.85
CA ALA A 57 -33.69 -6.55 1.84
C ALA A 57 -34.43 -5.55 0.94
N GLY A 58 -34.25 -5.74 -0.36
CA GLY A 58 -35.22 -5.44 -1.40
C GLY A 58 -34.70 -4.72 -2.63
N SER A 59 -34.23 -5.45 -3.65
CA SER A 59 -34.12 -4.98 -5.04
C SER A 59 -35.54 -4.88 -5.67
N PRO A 60 -35.80 -4.28 -6.85
CA PRO A 60 -34.91 -4.12 -7.99
C PRO A 60 -35.07 -2.85 -8.85
N SER A 61 -34.25 -2.79 -9.89
CA SER A 61 -34.40 -2.21 -11.25
C SER A 61 -33.88 -0.81 -11.54
N ALA A 62 -32.78 -0.85 -12.29
CA ALA A 62 -32.44 -0.20 -13.57
C ALA A 62 -32.79 1.27 -13.85
N SER A 63 -31.73 2.08 -14.03
CA SER A 63 -31.44 2.80 -15.28
C SER A 63 -30.16 3.64 -15.16
N SER A 64 -29.27 3.41 -16.09
CA SER A 64 -28.26 4.25 -16.77
C SER A 64 -28.19 5.74 -16.37
N ASP A 65 -27.04 6.25 -15.99
CA ASP A 65 -25.99 6.84 -16.81
C ASP A 65 -24.81 7.41 -15.97
N PRO A 66 -23.64 7.63 -16.56
CA PRO A 66 -22.35 7.65 -15.89
C PRO A 66 -21.86 9.07 -15.66
N SER A 67 -21.28 9.32 -14.55
CA SER A 67 -20.19 10.24 -14.29
C SER A 67 -20.04 10.46 -12.79
N ASP A 68 -18.97 10.00 -12.27
CA ASP A 68 -18.08 10.66 -11.31
C ASP A 68 -17.20 9.61 -10.64
N ALA A 69 -16.05 9.42 -11.26
CA ALA A 69 -14.94 8.73 -10.63
C ALA A 69 -14.36 9.61 -9.52
N THR A 70 -15.00 9.65 -8.37
CA THR A 70 -14.34 10.01 -7.13
C THR A 70 -13.52 8.82 -6.67
N SER A 71 -12.25 8.76 -7.10
CA SER A 71 -11.25 7.89 -6.51
C SER A 71 -11.10 8.26 -5.04
N ALA A 72 -11.82 7.56 -4.19
CA ALA A 72 -11.54 7.54 -2.78
C ALA A 72 -10.12 6.96 -2.61
N PHE A 73 -9.18 7.81 -2.18
CA PHE A 73 -7.92 7.37 -1.61
C PHE A 73 -8.24 6.71 -0.26
N SER A 74 -8.59 5.42 -0.30
CA SER A 74 -8.54 4.56 0.86
C SER A 74 -7.08 4.21 1.09
N ASP A 75 -6.57 4.56 2.27
CA ASP A 75 -5.30 4.07 2.77
C ASP A 75 -5.27 2.53 2.66
N PRO A 76 -4.29 1.94 1.98
CA PRO A 76 -4.09 0.51 2.02
C PRO A 76 -3.25 0.14 3.25
N ALA A 77 -3.79 0.33 4.42
CA ALA A 77 -3.21 -0.16 5.66
C ALA A 77 -4.34 -0.85 6.42
N ASP A 78 -4.62 -2.03 6.03
CA ASP A 78 -5.19 -3.20 6.69
C ASP A 78 -5.96 -4.01 5.64
N ALA A 79 -5.20 -4.71 4.83
CA ALA A 79 -5.69 -5.90 4.15
C ALA A 79 -4.79 -7.05 4.58
N SER A 80 -5.43 -7.94 5.34
CA SER A 80 -4.95 -9.26 5.71
C SER A 80 -4.26 -9.98 4.55
N GLU A 81 -3.27 -10.77 4.90
CA GLU A 81 -2.46 -11.67 4.07
C GLU A 81 -3.30 -12.74 3.36
N ASP A 82 -4.13 -12.38 2.36
CA ASP A 82 -4.72 -13.32 1.41
C ASP A 82 -5.19 -12.54 0.16
N ALA A 83 -4.23 -12.01 -0.59
CA ALA A 83 -4.45 -11.62 -1.98
C ALA A 83 -3.48 -12.43 -2.83
N SER A 84 -4.09 -13.38 -3.53
CA SER A 84 -3.54 -14.27 -4.53
C SER A 84 -2.35 -13.71 -5.30
N GLU A 85 -1.29 -14.54 -5.38
CA GLU A 85 -0.01 -14.33 -6.05
C GLU A 85 -0.11 -14.23 -7.60
N ASP A 86 -1.32 -14.19 -8.18
CA ASP A 86 -1.52 -14.37 -9.63
C ASP A 86 -1.39 -13.11 -10.49
N ASN A 87 -1.11 -11.94 -9.93
CA ASN A 87 -1.08 -10.69 -10.71
C ASN A 87 0.31 -10.12 -10.99
N LEU A 88 1.37 -10.90 -10.78
CA LEU A 88 2.76 -10.48 -11.12
C LEU A 88 3.32 -11.14 -12.39
N THR A 89 2.59 -12.07 -13.00
CA THR A 89 3.04 -12.79 -14.20
C THR A 89 2.64 -12.13 -15.52
N SER A 90 1.73 -11.16 -15.50
CA SER A 90 1.21 -10.54 -16.74
C SER A 90 2.01 -9.32 -17.25
N LEU A 91 3.11 -8.94 -16.59
CA LEU A 91 3.95 -7.82 -17.03
C LEU A 91 5.26 -8.24 -17.71
N TRP A 92 5.41 -9.55 -18.03
CA TRP A 92 6.70 -10.10 -18.47
C TRP A 92 6.64 -10.91 -19.79
N GLU A 93 5.53 -10.83 -20.50
CA GLU A 93 5.38 -11.49 -21.79
C GLU A 93 5.32 -10.47 -22.94
N GLU A 94 6.37 -9.68 -23.21
CA GLU A 94 6.63 -9.09 -24.51
C GLU A 94 8.04 -8.49 -24.50
N ASP A 95 8.98 -9.19 -25.05
CA ASP A 95 10.10 -8.82 -25.90
C ASP A 95 11.22 -9.88 -25.82
N ALA A 96 10.97 -10.99 -26.53
CA ALA A 96 12.03 -11.87 -27.00
C ALA A 96 12.02 -11.84 -28.52
N GLY A 97 12.36 -10.69 -29.08
CA GLY A 97 12.55 -10.48 -30.48
C GLY A 97 13.98 -10.01 -30.76
N ASP A 98 14.69 -10.81 -31.57
CA ASP A 98 15.89 -10.49 -32.33
C ASP A 98 17.18 -10.10 -31.56
N ALA A 99 17.92 -11.13 -31.19
CA ALA A 99 19.38 -11.06 -31.19
C ALA A 99 19.99 -12.36 -31.77
N ALA A 100 19.65 -12.64 -33.01
CA ALA A 100 20.36 -13.61 -33.84
C ALA A 100 20.87 -12.86 -35.06
N ASP A 101 22.05 -12.27 -34.94
CA ASP A 101 22.98 -12.04 -36.04
C ASP A 101 24.11 -11.11 -35.54
N VAL A 102 25.19 -11.64 -35.03
CA VAL A 102 26.58 -11.20 -35.19
C VAL A 102 27.51 -12.27 -34.62
N PHE A 103 27.77 -13.34 -35.34
CA PHE A 103 29.02 -14.08 -35.20
C PHE A 103 29.34 -14.79 -36.53
N ALA A 104 29.91 -14.04 -37.42
CA ALA A 104 30.61 -14.61 -38.55
C ALA A 104 31.91 -13.83 -38.78
N SER A 105 33.01 -14.39 -38.36
CA SER A 105 34.27 -14.49 -39.06
C SER A 105 35.45 -14.60 -38.10
N ALA A 106 35.91 -15.80 -37.92
CA ALA A 106 37.34 -16.08 -37.73
C ALA A 106 37.61 -17.44 -38.40
N THR A 107 38.13 -17.37 -39.60
CA THR A 107 38.62 -18.51 -40.36
C THR A 107 39.90 -19.03 -39.74
N SER A 108 39.84 -20.25 -39.21
CA SER A 108 40.99 -21.16 -39.11
C SER A 108 40.52 -22.50 -39.66
N ASP A 109 41.27 -23.06 -40.61
CA ASP A 109 40.95 -24.28 -41.36
C ASP A 109 40.52 -25.41 -40.45
N PRO A 110 39.40 -26.11 -40.72
CA PRO A 110 39.02 -27.30 -39.97
C PRO A 110 39.63 -28.53 -40.64
N ALA A 111 40.37 -29.32 -39.88
CA ALA A 111 40.40 -30.74 -40.16
C ALA A 111 38.95 -31.24 -39.97
N ASP A 112 38.34 -31.73 -41.02
CA ASP A 112 36.95 -32.24 -41.08
C ASP A 112 36.76 -33.37 -40.04
N ASP A 113 36.26 -33.05 -38.85
CA ASP A 113 35.56 -33.99 -37.99
C ASP A 113 34.13 -34.13 -38.55
N VAL A 114 33.97 -34.92 -39.59
CA VAL A 114 32.66 -35.28 -40.13
C VAL A 114 31.92 -36.07 -39.09
N VAL A 115 30.95 -35.42 -38.44
CA VAL A 115 30.08 -36.09 -37.45
C VAL A 115 29.27 -37.15 -38.16
N ASP A 116 29.38 -38.40 -37.80
CA ASP A 116 28.60 -39.52 -38.37
C ASP A 116 27.11 -39.37 -37.98
N GLU A 117 26.33 -38.76 -38.89
CA GLU A 117 24.88 -38.56 -38.70
C GLU A 117 24.13 -39.88 -38.46
N VAL A 118 24.60 -41.01 -39.00
CA VAL A 118 23.99 -42.31 -38.78
C VAL A 118 24.23 -42.79 -37.35
N ALA A 119 25.42 -42.56 -36.81
CA ALA A 119 25.71 -42.85 -35.42
C ALA A 119 24.92 -41.93 -34.46
N VAL A 120 24.75 -40.64 -34.78
CA VAL A 120 23.90 -39.70 -34.03
C VAL A 120 22.45 -40.19 -34.00
N ALA A 121 21.88 -40.57 -35.14
CA ALA A 121 20.51 -41.11 -35.22
C ALA A 121 20.35 -42.40 -34.42
N ARG A 122 21.38 -43.27 -34.43
CA ARG A 122 21.38 -44.52 -33.65
C ARG A 122 21.37 -44.25 -32.13
N VAL A 123 22.23 -43.38 -31.65
CA VAL A 123 22.28 -43.02 -30.24
C VAL A 123 20.96 -42.39 -29.82
N ARG A 124 20.41 -41.50 -30.63
CA ARG A 124 19.09 -40.90 -30.40
C ARG A 124 18.00 -41.97 -30.26
N ALA A 125 17.88 -42.88 -31.19
CA ALA A 125 16.87 -43.95 -31.16
C ALA A 125 17.01 -44.85 -29.91
N VAL A 126 18.22 -45.14 -29.48
CA VAL A 126 18.47 -45.94 -28.29
C VAL A 126 18.03 -45.17 -27.03
N VAL A 127 18.35 -43.90 -26.91
CA VAL A 127 17.94 -43.09 -25.75
C VAL A 127 16.43 -42.85 -25.74
N GLU A 128 15.78 -42.69 -26.90
CA GLU A 128 14.31 -42.57 -26.98
C GLU A 128 13.60 -43.83 -26.53
N SER A 129 14.04 -45.00 -26.97
CA SER A 129 13.38 -46.29 -26.72
C SER A 129 13.72 -46.89 -25.33
N THR A 130 14.83 -46.48 -24.73
CA THR A 130 15.31 -47.08 -23.46
C THR A 130 14.68 -46.39 -22.22
N PRO A 131 14.25 -47.17 -21.21
CA PRO A 131 13.88 -46.62 -19.91
C PRO A 131 15.03 -45.87 -19.25
N GLU A 132 14.72 -44.80 -18.50
CA GLU A 132 15.72 -43.91 -17.90
C GLU A 132 16.81 -44.65 -17.08
N ASP A 133 16.41 -45.65 -16.30
CA ASP A 133 17.33 -46.41 -15.42
C ASP A 133 18.32 -47.30 -16.19
N GLN A 134 18.04 -47.61 -17.47
CA GLN A 134 18.87 -48.48 -18.30
C GLN A 134 19.75 -47.71 -19.32
N ILE A 135 19.55 -46.38 -19.46
CA ILE A 135 20.29 -45.53 -20.39
C ILE A 135 21.81 -45.66 -20.20
N PRO A 136 22.38 -45.59 -18.94
CA PRO A 136 23.83 -45.70 -18.76
C PRO A 136 24.39 -47.03 -19.28
N SER A 137 23.67 -48.14 -19.03
CA SER A 137 24.10 -49.48 -19.52
C SER A 137 23.99 -49.59 -21.03
N ALA A 138 22.88 -49.12 -21.59
CA ALA A 138 22.67 -49.16 -23.04
C ALA A 138 23.69 -48.32 -23.84
N LEU A 139 24.14 -47.21 -23.28
CA LEU A 139 25.17 -46.35 -23.87
C LEU A 139 26.59 -46.95 -23.67
N ALA A 140 26.85 -47.67 -22.60
CA ALA A 140 28.13 -48.38 -22.34
C ALA A 140 28.31 -49.55 -23.30
N ASP A 141 27.24 -50.23 -23.70
CA ASP A 141 27.23 -51.32 -24.67
C ASP A 141 27.44 -50.85 -26.12
N MET A 142 27.30 -49.56 -26.39
CA MET A 142 27.51 -48.96 -27.71
C MET A 142 28.99 -48.63 -27.91
N VAL A 143 29.58 -49.16 -28.97
CA VAL A 143 30.94 -48.83 -29.39
C VAL A 143 30.92 -47.50 -30.14
N VAL A 144 30.74 -46.40 -29.39
CA VAL A 144 30.71 -45.04 -29.94
C VAL A 144 31.61 -44.15 -29.09
N ASP A 145 32.50 -43.40 -29.78
CA ASP A 145 33.34 -42.42 -29.10
C ASP A 145 32.59 -41.09 -28.98
N PHE A 146 32.25 -40.69 -27.79
CA PHE A 146 31.57 -39.45 -27.50
C PHE A 146 32.56 -38.27 -27.54
N THR A 147 32.98 -37.88 -28.74
CA THR A 147 33.75 -36.64 -28.92
C THR A 147 32.87 -35.44 -28.68
N GLU A 148 33.48 -34.25 -28.41
CA GLU A 148 32.74 -33.01 -28.15
C GLU A 148 31.74 -32.68 -29.28
N PRO A 149 32.11 -32.64 -30.62
CA PRO A 149 31.19 -32.31 -31.70
C PRO A 149 30.11 -33.39 -31.85
N PHE A 150 30.45 -34.67 -31.66
CA PHE A 150 29.46 -35.75 -31.74
C PHE A 150 28.37 -35.61 -30.63
N LEU A 151 28.76 -35.39 -29.37
CA LEU A 151 27.82 -35.23 -28.30
C LEU A 151 26.97 -33.96 -28.52
N SER A 152 27.56 -32.85 -28.99
CA SER A 152 26.84 -31.65 -29.38
C SER A 152 25.74 -31.94 -30.37
N ALA A 153 26.05 -32.70 -31.46
CA ALA A 153 25.09 -33.07 -32.48
C ALA A 153 23.94 -33.93 -31.89
N VAL A 154 24.27 -34.92 -31.06
CA VAL A 154 23.26 -35.74 -30.37
C VAL A 154 22.36 -34.88 -29.47
N LEU A 155 22.94 -34.02 -28.67
CA LEU A 155 22.19 -33.14 -27.76
C LEU A 155 21.30 -32.15 -28.50
N LEU A 156 21.76 -31.56 -29.62
CA LEU A 156 20.98 -30.63 -30.43
C LEU A 156 19.80 -31.34 -31.12
N SER A 157 20.01 -32.57 -31.60
CA SER A 157 18.95 -33.36 -32.23
C SER A 157 17.90 -33.92 -31.29
N ALA A 158 18.14 -33.83 -29.95
CA ALA A 158 17.30 -34.42 -28.90
C ALA A 158 16.13 -33.47 -28.49
N GLU A 159 15.19 -33.21 -29.43
CA GLU A 159 14.03 -32.36 -29.16
C GLU A 159 12.96 -33.01 -28.25
N SER A 160 12.84 -34.35 -28.32
CA SER A 160 11.84 -35.14 -27.61
C SER A 160 12.29 -35.68 -26.25
N PHE A 161 13.54 -35.41 -25.82
CA PHE A 161 14.09 -36.02 -24.61
C PHE A 161 13.57 -35.30 -23.33
N SER A 162 13.20 -36.11 -22.34
CA SER A 162 12.97 -35.55 -20.99
C SER A 162 14.27 -34.96 -20.43
N GLY A 163 14.17 -33.91 -19.57
CA GLY A 163 15.33 -33.31 -18.93
C GLY A 163 16.20 -34.35 -18.19
N LYS A 164 15.60 -35.40 -17.61
CA LYS A 164 16.33 -36.48 -16.95
C LYS A 164 17.10 -37.33 -17.94
N LYS A 165 16.52 -37.66 -19.11
CA LYS A 165 17.24 -38.39 -20.18
C LYS A 165 18.43 -37.61 -20.71
N LEU A 166 18.30 -36.29 -20.88
CA LEU A 166 19.42 -35.42 -21.28
C LEU A 166 20.56 -35.44 -20.25
N LEU A 167 20.23 -35.34 -18.97
CA LEU A 167 21.24 -35.41 -17.90
C LEU A 167 21.94 -36.75 -17.83
N LEU A 168 21.20 -37.85 -17.99
CA LEU A 168 21.78 -39.21 -18.00
C LEU A 168 22.69 -39.45 -19.22
N LEU A 169 22.23 -39.00 -20.42
CA LEU A 169 23.02 -39.05 -21.65
C LEU A 169 24.34 -38.29 -21.47
N PHE A 170 24.28 -37.01 -21.05
CA PHE A 170 25.50 -36.23 -20.83
C PHE A 170 26.43 -36.85 -19.81
N LYS A 171 25.90 -37.31 -18.68
CA LYS A 171 26.68 -37.90 -17.61
C LYS A 171 27.36 -39.21 -18.06
N SER A 172 26.67 -40.07 -18.81
CA SER A 172 27.23 -41.30 -19.35
C SER A 172 28.28 -41.04 -20.43
N ALA A 173 28.04 -40.10 -21.34
CA ALA A 173 29.02 -39.69 -22.35
C ALA A 173 30.28 -39.13 -21.70
N ALA A 174 30.13 -38.27 -20.68
CA ALA A 174 31.23 -37.67 -19.90
C ALA A 174 32.03 -38.67 -19.07
N GLN A 175 31.45 -39.81 -18.71
CA GLN A 175 32.17 -40.92 -18.06
C GLN A 175 32.97 -41.73 -19.06
N ASN A 176 32.46 -41.94 -20.27
CA ASN A 176 33.12 -42.70 -21.31
C ASN A 176 34.26 -41.92 -21.99
N ASN A 177 34.06 -40.62 -22.23
CA ASN A 177 35.10 -39.77 -22.81
C ASN A 177 35.16 -38.41 -22.07
N PRO A 178 36.27 -38.09 -21.36
CA PRO A 178 36.42 -36.79 -20.69
C PRO A 178 36.32 -35.57 -21.62
N ALA A 179 36.64 -35.71 -22.93
CA ALA A 179 36.51 -34.62 -23.89
C ALA A 179 35.06 -34.19 -24.12
N ALA A 180 34.09 -35.08 -23.83
CA ALA A 180 32.66 -34.74 -23.83
C ALA A 180 32.26 -33.70 -22.73
N LYS A 181 33.08 -33.54 -21.70
CA LYS A 181 32.89 -32.54 -20.61
C LYS A 181 33.28 -31.14 -21.06
N SER A 182 32.74 -30.66 -22.15
CA SER A 182 33.00 -29.31 -22.65
C SER A 182 31.96 -28.30 -22.11
N LEU A 183 32.35 -27.02 -22.11
CA LEU A 183 31.46 -25.91 -21.80
C LEU A 183 30.25 -25.89 -22.75
N ALA A 184 30.50 -26.08 -24.07
CA ALA A 184 29.47 -26.06 -25.08
C ALA A 184 28.39 -27.14 -24.88
N ASN A 185 28.80 -28.37 -24.59
CA ASN A 185 27.88 -29.48 -24.33
C ASN A 185 27.04 -29.25 -23.06
N LEU A 186 27.67 -28.73 -22.00
CA LEU A 186 26.96 -28.39 -20.76
C LEU A 186 25.96 -27.27 -20.99
N GLU A 187 26.31 -26.26 -21.79
CA GLU A 187 25.44 -25.15 -22.15
C GLU A 187 24.17 -25.60 -22.90
N ILE A 188 24.32 -26.52 -23.88
CA ILE A 188 23.18 -27.10 -24.58
C ILE A 188 22.24 -27.81 -23.61
N VAL A 189 22.77 -28.60 -22.66
CA VAL A 189 21.95 -29.30 -21.65
C VAL A 189 21.23 -28.32 -20.74
N VAL A 190 21.94 -27.29 -20.23
CA VAL A 190 21.35 -26.25 -19.37
C VAL A 190 20.24 -25.52 -20.11
N ASN A 191 20.49 -25.12 -21.37
CA ASN A 191 19.52 -24.39 -22.19
C ASN A 191 18.26 -25.23 -22.42
N LYS A 192 18.39 -26.47 -22.87
CA LYS A 192 17.24 -27.35 -23.15
C LYS A 192 16.40 -27.65 -21.91
N ILE A 193 17.01 -27.76 -20.74
CA ILE A 193 16.28 -28.01 -19.50
C ILE A 193 15.66 -26.72 -18.95
N ALA A 194 16.34 -25.58 -19.06
CA ALA A 194 15.86 -24.29 -18.56
C ALA A 194 14.74 -23.69 -19.42
N ASP A 195 14.80 -23.94 -20.75
CA ASP A 195 13.86 -23.41 -21.73
C ASP A 195 12.66 -24.38 -21.98
N SER A 196 12.61 -25.52 -21.26
CA SER A 196 11.46 -26.44 -21.33
C SER A 196 10.21 -25.84 -20.66
N ASP A 197 9.03 -26.07 -21.27
CA ASP A 197 7.75 -25.57 -20.79
C ASP A 197 7.39 -26.07 -19.37
N GLU A 198 7.84 -27.29 -19.03
CA GLU A 198 7.66 -27.88 -17.70
C GLU A 198 9.01 -28.09 -17.00
N ILE A 199 9.35 -27.16 -16.13
CA ILE A 199 10.56 -27.29 -15.31
C ILE A 199 10.27 -28.23 -14.13
N ASP A 200 10.82 -29.46 -14.19
CA ASP A 200 10.72 -30.40 -13.05
C ASP A 200 11.75 -30.06 -11.97
N LYS A 201 11.27 -30.09 -10.72
CA LYS A 201 12.10 -29.82 -9.53
C LYS A 201 13.30 -30.78 -9.46
N MET A 202 13.12 -32.06 -9.74
CA MET A 202 14.19 -33.05 -9.66
C MET A 202 15.29 -32.73 -10.69
N ASN A 203 14.89 -32.43 -11.93
CA ASN A 203 15.81 -32.08 -12.99
C ASN A 203 16.62 -30.82 -12.65
N ALA A 204 16.01 -29.81 -12.02
CA ALA A 204 16.72 -28.60 -11.60
C ALA A 204 17.82 -28.89 -10.55
N TYR A 205 17.57 -29.76 -9.58
CA TYR A 205 18.59 -30.14 -8.59
C TYR A 205 19.66 -31.04 -9.19
N LEU A 206 19.30 -32.02 -10.04
CA LEU A 206 20.26 -32.86 -10.73
C LEU A 206 21.18 -32.05 -11.67
N LEU A 207 20.61 -31.07 -12.36
CA LEU A 207 21.38 -30.14 -13.19
C LEU A 207 22.33 -29.29 -12.33
N TRP A 208 21.87 -28.81 -11.17
CA TRP A 208 22.70 -28.06 -10.24
C TRP A 208 23.86 -28.89 -9.70
N ASP A 209 23.62 -30.16 -9.35
CA ASP A 209 24.68 -31.06 -8.91
C ASP A 209 25.70 -31.34 -10.02
N LEU A 210 25.22 -31.48 -11.27
CA LEU A 210 26.08 -31.61 -12.45
C LEU A 210 26.96 -30.36 -12.66
N VAL A 211 26.40 -29.18 -12.58
CA VAL A 211 27.12 -27.90 -12.74
C VAL A 211 28.16 -27.73 -11.63
N LYS A 212 27.87 -28.13 -10.39
CA LYS A 212 28.88 -28.14 -9.30
C LYS A 212 30.02 -29.10 -9.57
N GLU A 213 29.72 -30.30 -10.09
CA GLU A 213 30.74 -31.31 -10.46
C GLU A 213 31.64 -30.77 -11.58
N MET A 214 31.05 -30.18 -12.61
CA MET A 214 31.79 -29.60 -13.74
C MET A 214 32.60 -28.38 -13.32
N GLY A 215 32.10 -27.52 -12.45
CA GLY A 215 32.75 -26.29 -11.99
C GLY A 215 34.04 -26.51 -11.17
N THR A 216 34.40 -27.76 -10.87
CA THR A 216 35.71 -28.07 -10.31
C THR A 216 36.84 -27.83 -11.33
N VAL A 217 36.55 -27.76 -12.61
CA VAL A 217 37.48 -27.43 -13.69
C VAL A 217 37.30 -25.95 -14.07
N PRO A 218 38.35 -25.11 -13.98
CA PRO A 218 38.24 -23.70 -14.34
C PRO A 218 37.81 -23.52 -15.79
N GLY A 219 36.82 -22.60 -16.02
CA GLY A 219 36.32 -22.29 -17.34
C GLY A 219 35.25 -23.25 -17.89
N SER A 220 34.84 -24.28 -17.13
CA SER A 220 33.78 -25.22 -17.55
C SER A 220 32.36 -24.71 -17.29
N VAL A 221 32.18 -23.59 -16.61
CA VAL A 221 30.91 -22.95 -16.27
C VAL A 221 31.00 -21.45 -16.56
N ASN A 222 29.93 -20.86 -17.05
CA ASN A 222 29.83 -19.44 -17.31
C ASN A 222 28.69 -18.77 -16.50
N THR A 223 28.72 -17.43 -16.44
CA THR A 223 27.71 -16.61 -15.73
C THR A 223 26.31 -16.84 -16.27
N GLN A 224 26.14 -17.00 -17.59
CA GLN A 224 24.83 -17.20 -18.22
C GLN A 224 24.15 -18.50 -17.78
N MET A 225 24.92 -19.60 -17.68
CA MET A 225 24.38 -20.87 -17.16
C MET A 225 23.91 -20.73 -15.72
N LEU A 226 24.67 -20.03 -14.87
CA LEU A 226 24.29 -19.80 -13.49
C LEU A 226 23.03 -18.92 -13.39
N ASN A 227 22.88 -17.92 -14.25
CA ASN A 227 21.68 -17.10 -14.35
C ASN A 227 20.44 -17.93 -14.76
N LYS A 228 20.60 -18.87 -15.72
CA LYS A 228 19.52 -19.81 -16.08
C LYS A 228 19.13 -20.71 -14.91
N LEU A 229 20.09 -21.24 -14.15
CA LEU A 229 19.82 -22.02 -12.93
C LEU A 229 19.07 -21.21 -11.88
N ILE A 230 19.49 -19.97 -11.63
CA ILE A 230 18.79 -19.06 -10.71
C ILE A 230 17.35 -18.86 -11.17
N THR A 231 17.14 -18.62 -12.47
CA THR A 231 15.79 -18.44 -13.06
C THR A 231 14.95 -19.69 -12.89
N MET A 232 15.50 -20.89 -13.12
CA MET A 232 14.78 -22.14 -12.89
C MET A 232 14.35 -22.28 -11.42
N PHE A 233 15.25 -22.04 -10.46
CA PHE A 233 14.93 -22.10 -9.05
C PHE A 233 13.94 -21.00 -8.62
N TRP A 234 13.99 -19.81 -9.24
CA TRP A 234 13.01 -18.77 -9.04
C TRP A 234 11.63 -19.18 -9.54
N LYS A 235 11.50 -19.69 -10.78
CA LYS A 235 10.24 -20.22 -11.33
C LYS A 235 9.66 -21.31 -10.41
N LEU A 236 10.49 -22.22 -9.90
CA LEU A 236 10.10 -23.28 -8.95
C LEU A 236 9.83 -22.79 -7.51
N GLY A 237 9.99 -21.50 -7.21
CA GLY A 237 9.83 -20.95 -5.86
C GLY A 237 10.86 -21.47 -4.85
N LYS A 238 12.04 -21.91 -5.31
CA LYS A 238 13.14 -22.43 -4.47
C LYS A 238 14.20 -21.36 -4.18
N SER A 239 13.77 -20.26 -3.55
CA SER A 239 14.61 -19.08 -3.28
C SER A 239 15.92 -19.39 -2.54
N LYS A 240 15.95 -20.39 -1.66
CA LYS A 240 17.21 -20.80 -0.97
C LYS A 240 18.22 -21.39 -1.96
N ALA A 241 17.77 -22.27 -2.86
CA ALA A 241 18.65 -22.85 -3.87
C ALA A 241 19.18 -21.76 -4.83
N ALA A 242 18.35 -20.80 -5.23
CA ALA A 242 18.79 -19.66 -6.03
C ALA A 242 19.90 -18.83 -5.33
N LEU A 243 19.79 -18.64 -4.01
CA LEU A 243 20.83 -17.97 -3.22
C LEU A 243 22.11 -18.82 -3.11
N GLU A 244 21.99 -20.16 -2.96
CA GLU A 244 23.13 -21.08 -2.96
C GLU A 244 23.90 -21.03 -4.28
N VAL A 245 23.20 -21.00 -5.42
CA VAL A 245 23.84 -20.83 -6.74
C VAL A 245 24.62 -19.53 -6.78
N PHE A 246 24.02 -18.44 -6.33
CA PHE A 246 24.66 -17.13 -6.32
C PHE A 246 25.89 -17.06 -5.40
N ASP A 247 25.84 -17.67 -4.23
CA ASP A 247 26.96 -17.65 -3.29
C ASP A 247 28.17 -18.46 -3.80
N LEU A 248 27.94 -19.42 -4.74
CA LEU A 248 29.00 -20.24 -5.34
C LEU A 248 29.61 -19.63 -6.63
N PHE A 249 29.16 -18.45 -7.10
CA PHE A 249 29.71 -17.82 -8.31
C PHE A 249 31.25 -17.71 -8.27
N SER A 250 31.77 -17.21 -7.14
CA SER A 250 33.20 -17.03 -6.97
C SER A 250 33.99 -18.37 -6.93
N ASP A 251 33.41 -19.39 -6.29
CA ASP A 251 34.01 -20.71 -6.17
C ASP A 251 34.05 -21.42 -7.53
N LEU A 252 33.09 -21.12 -8.42
CA LEU A 252 33.01 -21.61 -9.80
C LEU A 252 33.82 -20.76 -10.80
N GLY A 253 34.58 -19.77 -10.32
CA GLY A 253 35.39 -18.88 -11.14
C GLY A 253 34.59 -17.89 -11.97
N CYS A 254 33.30 -17.66 -11.65
CA CYS A 254 32.40 -16.74 -12.34
C CYS A 254 32.23 -15.44 -11.57
N SER A 255 32.00 -14.35 -12.28
CA SER A 255 31.64 -13.06 -11.69
C SER A 255 30.17 -12.75 -11.95
N PRO A 256 29.39 -12.40 -10.92
CA PRO A 256 28.00 -11.98 -11.10
C PRO A 256 27.93 -10.71 -11.94
N ASP A 257 27.03 -10.67 -12.91
CA ASP A 257 26.65 -9.49 -13.68
C ASP A 257 25.39 -8.81 -13.11
N GLY A 258 24.94 -7.70 -13.72
CA GLY A 258 23.73 -6.99 -13.31
C GLY A 258 22.49 -7.88 -13.30
N GLU A 259 22.39 -8.78 -14.30
CA GLU A 259 21.29 -9.75 -14.40
C GLU A 259 21.32 -10.77 -13.25
N SER A 260 22.49 -11.30 -12.92
CA SER A 260 22.65 -12.21 -11.78
C SER A 260 22.11 -11.61 -10.48
N TYR A 261 22.48 -10.36 -10.20
CA TYR A 261 21.99 -9.65 -9.01
C TYR A 261 20.47 -9.50 -9.03
N TYR A 262 19.92 -9.07 -10.15
CA TYR A 262 18.46 -8.88 -10.30
C TYR A 262 17.69 -10.18 -10.07
N LEU A 263 18.06 -11.26 -10.74
CA LEU A 263 17.38 -12.56 -10.64
C LEU A 263 17.39 -13.10 -9.20
N VAL A 264 18.50 -12.95 -8.49
CA VAL A 264 18.59 -13.39 -7.09
C VAL A 264 17.75 -12.54 -6.15
N ILE A 265 17.71 -11.22 -6.36
CA ILE A 265 16.85 -10.31 -5.59
C ILE A 265 15.39 -10.68 -5.81
N GLN A 266 14.98 -10.96 -7.06
CA GLN A 266 13.64 -11.43 -7.39
C GLN A 266 13.32 -12.77 -6.72
N ALA A 267 14.24 -13.73 -6.78
CA ALA A 267 14.06 -15.02 -6.14
C ALA A 267 13.91 -14.92 -4.61
N ALA A 268 14.70 -14.06 -3.96
CA ALA A 268 14.58 -13.78 -2.54
C ALA A 268 13.26 -13.07 -2.20
N GLY A 269 12.80 -12.17 -3.09
CA GLY A 269 11.55 -11.43 -2.97
C GLY A 269 10.31 -12.31 -2.90
N LYS A 270 10.26 -13.37 -3.71
CA LYS A 270 9.13 -14.32 -3.78
C LYS A 270 8.81 -15.00 -2.44
N LYS A 271 9.80 -15.19 -1.56
CA LYS A 271 9.63 -15.76 -0.21
C LYS A 271 9.79 -14.75 0.92
N SER A 272 9.64 -13.46 0.61
CA SER A 272 9.78 -12.38 1.61
C SER A 272 11.12 -12.37 2.38
N MET A 273 12.19 -12.91 1.78
CA MET A 273 13.53 -12.95 2.37
C MET A 273 14.26 -11.60 2.21
N VAL A 274 13.66 -10.53 2.75
CA VAL A 274 14.09 -9.13 2.51
C VAL A 274 15.53 -8.86 2.93
N ASP A 275 16.01 -9.51 4.00
CA ASP A 275 17.38 -9.30 4.47
C ASP A 275 18.41 -10.03 3.58
N ALA A 276 18.04 -11.18 2.99
CA ALA A 276 18.86 -11.84 1.99
C ALA A 276 18.94 -11.00 0.70
N ALA A 277 17.78 -10.50 0.20
CA ALA A 277 17.75 -9.59 -0.93
C ALA A 277 18.61 -8.35 -0.69
N TRP A 278 18.60 -7.81 0.53
CA TRP A 278 19.42 -6.65 0.85
C TRP A 278 20.92 -6.95 0.81
N ARG A 279 21.36 -8.07 1.37
CA ARG A 279 22.78 -8.49 1.28
C ARG A 279 23.27 -8.62 -0.16
N VAL A 280 22.39 -9.09 -1.04
CA VAL A 280 22.70 -9.17 -2.48
C VAL A 280 22.78 -7.77 -3.09
N CYS A 281 21.87 -6.84 -2.72
CA CYS A 281 21.95 -5.44 -3.14
C CYS A 281 23.22 -4.76 -2.63
N GLU A 282 23.68 -5.02 -1.42
CA GLU A 282 24.94 -4.49 -0.89
C GLU A 282 26.14 -4.97 -1.73
N LYS A 283 26.16 -6.25 -2.12
CA LYS A 283 27.17 -6.77 -3.05
C LYS A 283 27.08 -6.09 -4.43
N MET A 284 25.88 -5.89 -4.98
CA MET A 284 25.63 -5.18 -6.24
C MET A 284 26.16 -3.73 -6.21
N ILE A 285 25.85 -3.00 -5.14
CA ILE A 285 26.31 -1.62 -4.96
C ILE A 285 27.84 -1.57 -4.84
N ALA A 286 28.44 -2.48 -4.05
CA ALA A 286 29.87 -2.54 -3.84
C ALA A 286 30.64 -2.91 -5.12
N SER A 287 30.12 -3.84 -5.94
CA SER A 287 30.73 -4.21 -7.23
C SER A 287 30.51 -3.15 -8.31
N GLY A 288 29.48 -2.32 -8.18
CA GLY A 288 29.09 -1.36 -9.20
C GLY A 288 28.45 -1.99 -10.44
N CYS A 289 28.12 -3.29 -10.42
CA CYS A 289 27.48 -4.03 -11.50
C CYS A 289 25.96 -3.97 -11.33
N PHE A 290 25.31 -2.97 -11.94
CA PHE A 290 23.86 -2.80 -11.90
C PHE A 290 23.20 -3.44 -13.12
N PRO A 291 21.96 -3.93 -13.00
CA PRO A 291 21.10 -4.23 -14.14
C PRO A 291 20.66 -2.93 -14.85
N ASP A 292 19.85 -3.05 -15.89
CA ASP A 292 19.25 -1.89 -16.56
C ASP A 292 18.37 -1.04 -15.63
N GLY A 293 18.02 0.18 -16.07
CA GLY A 293 17.27 1.13 -15.25
C GLY A 293 15.88 0.64 -14.86
N GLU A 294 15.19 -0.11 -15.73
CA GLU A 294 13.87 -0.71 -15.44
C GLU A 294 13.98 -1.70 -14.28
N LYS A 295 14.93 -2.63 -14.34
CA LYS A 295 15.15 -3.61 -13.28
C LYS A 295 15.60 -2.96 -11.95
N VAL A 296 16.37 -1.88 -12.02
CA VAL A 296 16.69 -1.06 -10.83
C VAL A 296 15.40 -0.47 -10.24
N GLY A 297 14.51 0.04 -11.10
CA GLY A 297 13.20 0.55 -10.68
C GLY A 297 12.37 -0.49 -9.93
N ASP A 298 12.39 -1.74 -10.40
CA ASP A 298 11.72 -2.86 -9.73
C ASP A 298 12.32 -3.15 -8.36
N ILE A 299 13.65 -3.16 -8.25
CA ILE A 299 14.32 -3.35 -6.96
C ILE A 299 13.94 -2.25 -5.97
N VAL A 300 13.92 -0.99 -6.41
CA VAL A 300 13.48 0.16 -5.59
C VAL A 300 12.04 -0.02 -5.13
N THR A 301 11.14 -0.35 -6.07
CA THR A 301 9.72 -0.59 -5.80
C THR A 301 9.52 -1.75 -4.83
N PHE A 302 10.27 -2.85 -5.00
CA PHE A 302 10.24 -4.00 -4.10
C PHE A 302 10.55 -3.60 -2.65
N PHE A 303 11.63 -2.86 -2.40
CA PHE A 303 11.98 -2.43 -1.04
C PHE A 303 10.97 -1.44 -0.47
N CYS A 304 10.40 -0.57 -1.29
CA CYS A 304 9.32 0.35 -0.88
C CYS A 304 8.07 -0.42 -0.43
N LYS A 305 7.60 -1.41 -1.23
CA LYS A 305 6.47 -2.28 -0.87
C LYS A 305 6.71 -3.04 0.44
N ARG A 306 7.94 -3.39 0.75
CA ARG A 306 8.33 -4.06 2.01
C ARG A 306 8.63 -3.08 3.16
N LYS A 307 8.25 -1.81 3.03
CA LYS A 307 8.46 -0.74 4.05
C LYS A 307 9.95 -0.53 4.42
N LYS A 308 10.88 -0.92 3.55
CA LYS A 308 12.33 -0.72 3.74
C LYS A 308 12.83 0.48 2.91
N VAL A 309 12.17 1.63 3.11
CA VAL A 309 12.30 2.81 2.24
C VAL A 309 13.73 3.36 2.21
N LYS A 310 14.47 3.33 3.33
CA LYS A 310 15.89 3.74 3.36
C LYS A 310 16.76 2.88 2.46
N LYS A 311 16.50 1.55 2.43
CA LYS A 311 17.22 0.62 1.54
C LYS A 311 16.90 0.90 0.08
N ALA A 312 15.62 1.16 -0.25
CA ALA A 312 15.19 1.57 -1.59
C ALA A 312 15.90 2.86 -2.05
N HIS A 313 15.98 3.84 -1.16
CA HIS A 313 16.66 5.11 -1.45
C HIS A 313 18.16 4.92 -1.69
N SER A 314 18.84 4.07 -0.90
CA SER A 314 20.27 3.75 -1.12
C SER A 314 20.51 3.11 -2.49
N VAL A 315 19.63 2.19 -2.94
CA VAL A 315 19.73 1.59 -4.28
C VAL A 315 19.53 2.64 -5.36
N TYR A 316 18.51 3.52 -5.20
CA TYR A 316 18.25 4.59 -6.15
C TYR A 316 19.44 5.55 -6.30
N LEU A 317 20.03 5.99 -5.18
CA LEU A 317 21.20 6.88 -5.20
C LEU A 317 22.41 6.24 -5.88
N ALA A 318 22.71 4.98 -5.54
CA ALA A 318 23.83 4.26 -6.13
C ALA A 318 23.65 4.04 -7.65
N ALA A 319 22.43 3.81 -8.11
CA ALA A 319 22.13 3.71 -9.54
C ALA A 319 22.24 5.07 -10.24
N LYS A 320 21.82 6.14 -9.58
CA LYS A 320 21.95 7.53 -10.09
C LYS A 320 23.41 7.94 -10.23
N GLU A 321 24.29 7.57 -9.30
CA GLU A 321 25.74 7.79 -9.41
C GLU A 321 26.34 7.10 -10.64
N LYS A 322 25.73 6.01 -11.09
CA LYS A 322 26.10 5.30 -12.33
C LYS A 322 25.39 5.84 -13.58
N THR A 323 24.69 6.97 -13.47
CA THR A 323 23.94 7.62 -14.57
C THR A 323 22.83 6.74 -15.18
N LEU A 324 22.36 5.72 -14.44
CA LEU A 324 21.26 4.86 -14.87
C LEU A 324 19.94 5.62 -14.74
N GLN A 325 19.18 5.64 -15.83
CA GLN A 325 17.84 6.23 -15.83
C GLN A 325 16.84 5.23 -15.26
N THR A 326 16.34 5.51 -14.06
CA THR A 326 15.26 4.73 -13.46
C THR A 326 13.91 5.26 -13.95
N PRO A 327 12.88 4.41 -14.11
CA PRO A 327 11.55 4.83 -14.52
C PRO A 327 10.95 5.86 -13.56
N ILE A 328 10.24 6.84 -14.12
CA ILE A 328 9.52 7.87 -13.33
C ILE A 328 8.51 7.22 -12.37
N SER A 329 7.91 6.11 -12.76
CA SER A 329 7.00 5.33 -11.92
C SER A 329 7.65 4.84 -10.63
N ALA A 330 8.90 4.35 -10.70
CA ALA A 330 9.66 3.91 -9.53
C ALA A 330 10.06 5.09 -8.63
N LEU A 331 10.42 6.23 -9.24
CA LEU A 331 10.72 7.47 -8.50
C LEU A 331 9.47 7.99 -7.78
N ASN A 332 8.31 8.02 -8.45
CA ASN A 332 7.03 8.38 -7.84
C ASN A 332 6.70 7.47 -6.63
N PHE A 333 6.95 6.17 -6.79
CA PHE A 333 6.70 5.21 -5.72
C PHE A 333 7.64 5.41 -4.53
N LEU A 334 8.92 5.69 -4.79
CA LEU A 334 9.92 5.99 -3.77
C LEU A 334 9.59 7.27 -3.00
N ILE A 335 9.27 8.36 -3.70
CA ILE A 335 8.88 9.63 -3.08
C ILE A 335 7.63 9.44 -2.22
N GLY A 336 6.61 8.75 -2.76
CA GLY A 336 5.40 8.44 -2.00
C GLY A 336 5.66 7.60 -0.75
N ALA A 337 6.60 6.67 -0.79
CA ALA A 337 6.99 5.88 0.37
C ALA A 337 7.79 6.71 1.41
N LEU A 338 8.70 7.57 0.96
CA LEU A 338 9.49 8.48 1.81
C LEU A 338 8.60 9.52 2.50
N ALA A 339 7.59 10.04 1.82
CA ALA A 339 6.68 11.06 2.34
C ALA A 339 5.79 10.59 3.49
N ARG A 340 5.70 9.27 3.75
CA ARG A 340 4.87 8.71 4.83
C ARG A 340 5.46 8.84 6.23
N SER A 341 6.73 9.19 6.36
CA SER A 341 7.45 9.25 7.64
C SER A 341 8.14 10.60 7.83
N ASP A 342 8.01 11.17 9.03
CA ASP A 342 8.66 12.43 9.42
C ASP A 342 10.16 12.41 9.22
N THR A 343 10.80 11.26 9.43
CA THR A 343 12.26 11.13 9.34
C THR A 343 12.79 11.12 7.91
N THR A 344 11.92 10.93 6.91
CA THR A 344 12.32 10.80 5.49
C THR A 344 11.63 11.80 4.57
N ILE A 345 10.76 12.66 5.11
CA ILE A 345 10.01 13.63 4.30
C ILE A 345 10.91 14.68 3.63
N ASN A 346 11.99 15.07 4.28
CA ASN A 346 12.96 16.01 3.69
C ASN A 346 13.65 15.37 2.48
N THR A 347 14.02 14.11 2.56
CA THR A 347 14.54 13.35 1.41
C THR A 347 13.52 13.26 0.27
N ALA A 348 12.22 13.12 0.60
CA ALA A 348 11.16 13.16 -0.42
C ALA A 348 11.05 14.53 -1.10
N LEU A 349 11.26 15.63 -0.36
CA LEU A 349 11.29 16.98 -0.91
C LEU A 349 12.49 17.17 -1.85
N GLU A 350 13.68 16.71 -1.45
CA GLU A 350 14.89 16.76 -2.29
C GLU A 350 14.69 16.01 -3.61
N LEU A 351 14.16 14.78 -3.55
CA LEU A 351 13.88 14.00 -4.75
C LEU A 351 12.78 14.62 -5.63
N LEU A 352 11.84 15.38 -5.04
CA LEU A 352 10.81 16.07 -5.81
C LEU A 352 11.40 17.19 -6.69
N GLU A 353 12.57 17.73 -6.34
CA GLU A 353 13.27 18.73 -7.13
C GLU A 353 13.93 18.17 -8.38
N GLU A 354 14.06 16.86 -8.50
CA GLU A 354 14.58 16.18 -9.68
C GLU A 354 13.64 16.26 -10.89
N TYR A 355 12.34 16.49 -10.65
CA TYR A 355 11.40 16.68 -11.75
C TYR A 355 11.60 18.04 -12.42
N GLN A 356 11.94 18.02 -13.71
CA GLN A 356 12.15 19.19 -14.53
C GLN A 356 11.50 19.04 -15.91
N GLY A 357 11.08 20.16 -16.51
CA GLY A 357 10.53 20.16 -17.86
C GLY A 357 9.28 19.28 -17.99
N GLU A 358 9.26 18.37 -18.96
CA GLU A 358 8.10 17.52 -19.23
C GLU A 358 7.80 16.50 -18.12
N SER A 359 8.83 15.99 -17.42
CA SER A 359 8.64 15.04 -16.32
C SER A 359 7.86 15.64 -15.15
N LEU A 360 7.76 16.97 -15.09
CA LEU A 360 6.96 17.65 -14.06
C LEU A 360 5.47 17.29 -14.14
N LYS A 361 4.95 17.00 -15.35
CA LYS A 361 3.55 16.58 -15.55
C LYS A 361 3.24 15.26 -14.84
N ASP A 362 4.22 14.36 -14.79
CA ASP A 362 4.09 13.03 -14.17
C ASP A 362 4.31 13.03 -12.66
N ALA A 363 4.73 14.18 -12.11
CA ALA A 363 5.01 14.33 -10.69
C ALA A 363 3.75 14.53 -9.81
N GLY A 364 2.56 14.54 -10.38
CA GLY A 364 1.30 14.83 -9.65
C GLY A 364 1.09 13.96 -8.41
N MET A 365 1.35 12.67 -8.52
CA MET A 365 1.26 11.74 -7.39
C MET A 365 2.31 12.01 -6.32
N SER A 366 3.53 12.34 -6.71
CA SER A 366 4.62 12.68 -5.80
C SER A 366 4.34 13.97 -5.04
N TYR A 367 3.89 15.04 -5.72
CA TYR A 367 3.44 16.28 -5.06
C TYR A 367 2.35 16.01 -4.05
N THR A 368 1.31 15.27 -4.45
CA THR A 368 0.18 14.91 -3.57
C THR A 368 0.66 14.16 -2.33
N ALA A 369 1.53 13.16 -2.49
CA ALA A 369 2.05 12.37 -1.39
C ALA A 369 2.89 13.20 -0.40
N VAL A 370 3.75 14.08 -0.92
CA VAL A 370 4.59 14.94 -0.07
C VAL A 370 3.76 15.99 0.65
N ILE A 371 2.81 16.66 -0.03
CA ILE A 371 1.89 17.62 0.60
C ILE A 371 1.09 16.93 1.72
N HIS A 372 0.54 15.74 1.46
CA HIS A 372 -0.17 14.97 2.48
C HIS A 372 0.73 14.59 3.66
N GLY A 373 1.96 14.14 3.39
CA GLY A 373 2.97 13.85 4.41
C GLY A 373 3.27 15.07 5.29
N LEU A 374 3.55 16.23 4.68
CA LEU A 374 3.80 17.49 5.37
C LEU A 374 2.60 17.93 6.23
N CYS A 375 1.37 17.75 5.75
CA CYS A 375 0.16 18.01 6.55
C CYS A 375 0.03 17.05 7.74
N LYS A 376 0.37 15.78 7.59
CA LYS A 376 0.36 14.80 8.70
C LYS A 376 1.40 15.13 9.79
N THR A 377 2.56 15.63 9.39
CA THR A 377 3.65 16.02 10.31
C THR A 377 3.48 17.42 10.90
N ASN A 378 2.33 18.06 10.61
CA ASN A 378 2.00 19.43 10.99
C ASN A 378 2.97 20.51 10.44
N ASN A 379 3.72 20.20 9.39
CA ASN A 379 4.53 21.17 8.65
C ASN A 379 3.70 21.89 7.57
N VAL A 380 2.66 22.59 8.03
CA VAL A 380 1.61 23.15 7.16
C VAL A 380 2.16 24.29 6.27
N LYS A 381 3.16 25.02 6.75
CA LYS A 381 3.78 26.11 5.98
C LYS A 381 4.46 25.60 4.71
N ASP A 382 5.22 24.51 4.82
CA ASP A 382 5.89 23.94 3.65
C ASP A 382 4.90 23.20 2.76
N ALA A 383 3.86 22.58 3.33
CA ALA A 383 2.76 22.01 2.55
C ALA A 383 2.05 23.08 1.70
N LYS A 384 1.76 24.26 2.26
CA LYS A 384 1.17 25.38 1.54
C LYS A 384 2.10 25.90 0.43
N LYS A 385 3.41 26.08 0.73
CA LYS A 385 4.39 26.49 -0.28
C LYS A 385 4.44 25.49 -1.44
N LEU A 386 4.48 24.20 -1.12
CA LEU A 386 4.55 23.15 -2.14
C LEU A 386 3.26 23.07 -2.97
N LEU A 387 2.09 23.26 -2.36
CA LEU A 387 0.81 23.38 -3.08
C LEU A 387 0.83 24.56 -4.04
N MET A 388 1.30 25.74 -3.60
CA MET A 388 1.39 26.93 -4.47
C MET A 388 2.39 26.72 -5.62
N ARG A 389 3.51 26.01 -5.37
CA ARG A 389 4.43 25.61 -6.44
C ARG A 389 3.75 24.68 -7.44
N MET A 390 2.97 23.70 -6.97
CA MET A 390 2.18 22.80 -7.81
C MET A 390 1.17 23.56 -8.67
N VAL A 391 0.47 24.54 -8.10
CA VAL A 391 -0.50 25.40 -8.83
C VAL A 391 0.18 26.22 -9.94
N ASN A 392 1.37 26.77 -9.67
CA ASN A 392 2.01 27.71 -10.58
C ASN A 392 2.87 27.03 -11.67
N LEU A 393 3.53 25.94 -11.34
CA LEU A 393 4.58 25.34 -12.17
C LEU A 393 4.38 23.84 -12.41
N GLY A 394 3.58 23.19 -11.58
CA GLY A 394 3.43 21.74 -11.56
C GLY A 394 2.19 21.23 -12.33
N PRO A 395 1.89 19.95 -12.16
CA PRO A 395 0.63 19.39 -12.62
C PRO A 395 -0.56 20.01 -11.87
N ALA A 396 -1.70 20.19 -12.55
CA ALA A 396 -2.89 20.77 -11.93
C ALA A 396 -3.34 19.97 -10.68
N PRO A 397 -3.42 20.62 -9.49
CA PRO A 397 -3.89 19.94 -8.28
C PRO A 397 -5.41 19.70 -8.35
N GLY A 398 -5.85 18.55 -7.85
CA GLY A 398 -7.28 18.26 -7.65
C GLY A 398 -7.77 18.68 -6.26
N ASN A 399 -9.10 18.57 -6.02
CA ASN A 399 -9.74 18.88 -4.73
C ASN A 399 -9.04 18.22 -3.54
N ALA A 400 -8.62 16.95 -3.66
CA ALA A 400 -7.99 16.21 -2.58
C ALA A 400 -6.72 16.90 -2.05
N VAL A 401 -5.88 17.44 -2.94
CA VAL A 401 -4.63 18.10 -2.54
C VAL A 401 -4.90 19.38 -1.74
N PHE A 402 -5.85 20.21 -2.22
CA PHE A 402 -6.29 21.38 -1.48
C PHE A 402 -6.88 21.00 -0.13
N ASN A 403 -7.71 19.95 -0.09
CA ASN A 403 -8.37 19.50 1.13
C ASN A 403 -7.37 19.04 2.21
N PHE A 404 -6.22 18.44 1.84
CA PHE A 404 -5.18 18.12 2.82
C PHE A 404 -4.66 19.39 3.53
N VAL A 405 -4.33 20.43 2.76
CA VAL A 405 -3.77 21.68 3.30
C VAL A 405 -4.84 22.46 4.05
N ILE A 406 -6.05 22.60 3.50
CA ILE A 406 -7.20 23.26 4.16
C ILE A 406 -7.51 22.58 5.50
N THR A 407 -7.52 21.24 5.54
CA THR A 407 -7.75 20.50 6.79
C THR A 407 -6.68 20.80 7.83
N ALA A 408 -5.43 20.84 7.44
CA ALA A 408 -4.31 21.13 8.34
C ALA A 408 -4.37 22.58 8.86
N LEU A 409 -4.57 23.56 7.98
CA LEU A 409 -4.75 24.97 8.35
C LEU A 409 -5.95 25.18 9.27
N SER A 410 -7.11 24.56 8.96
CA SER A 410 -8.31 24.63 9.78
C SER A 410 -8.09 24.03 11.19
N LYS A 411 -7.30 22.96 11.30
CA LYS A 411 -6.93 22.39 12.61
C LYS A 411 -6.04 23.33 13.42
N ASN A 412 -5.17 24.08 12.77
CA ASN A 412 -4.28 25.05 13.38
C ASN A 412 -4.98 26.39 13.70
N GLY A 413 -6.21 26.61 13.18
CA GLY A 413 -6.93 27.86 13.35
C GLY A 413 -6.52 28.98 12.37
N GLU A 414 -5.73 28.66 11.35
CA GLU A 414 -5.22 29.62 10.34
C GLU A 414 -6.30 29.90 9.27
N MET A 415 -7.46 30.48 9.71
CA MET A 415 -8.65 30.57 8.87
C MET A 415 -8.54 31.58 7.72
N GLU A 416 -7.68 32.61 7.85
CA GLU A 416 -7.43 33.54 6.75
C GLU A 416 -6.68 32.87 5.58
N ASP A 417 -5.75 31.98 5.91
CA ASP A 417 -5.05 31.17 4.91
C ASP A 417 -6.00 30.18 4.23
N VAL A 418 -6.95 29.61 4.98
CA VAL A 418 -8.02 28.76 4.42
C VAL A 418 -8.86 29.52 3.40
N LYS A 419 -9.31 30.75 3.73
CA LYS A 419 -10.04 31.62 2.78
C LYS A 419 -9.22 31.89 1.53
N GLY A 420 -7.93 32.18 1.71
CA GLY A 420 -7.00 32.40 0.61
C GLY A 420 -6.90 31.19 -0.34
N LEU A 421 -6.80 29.98 0.21
CA LEU A 421 -6.75 28.76 -0.59
C LEU A 421 -8.06 28.44 -1.30
N MET A 422 -9.21 28.70 -0.67
CA MET A 422 -10.51 28.55 -1.35
C MET A 422 -10.63 29.46 -2.58
N ARG A 423 -10.18 30.73 -2.47
CA ARG A 423 -10.12 31.62 -3.63
C ARG A 423 -9.16 31.13 -4.70
N VAL A 424 -8.03 30.52 -4.31
CA VAL A 424 -7.09 29.92 -5.29
C VAL A 424 -7.78 28.76 -6.01
N MET A 425 -8.53 27.89 -5.32
CA MET A 425 -9.31 26.81 -5.94
C MET A 425 -10.28 27.37 -6.98
N GLU A 426 -11.08 28.37 -6.61
CA GLU A 426 -12.04 29.01 -7.50
C GLU A 426 -11.37 29.62 -8.73
N ASN A 427 -10.26 30.32 -8.55
CA ASN A 427 -9.49 30.92 -9.64
C ASN A 427 -8.89 29.87 -10.60
N GLN A 428 -8.63 28.66 -10.11
CA GLN A 428 -8.20 27.52 -10.92
C GLN A 428 -9.36 26.75 -11.57
N GLY A 429 -10.61 27.23 -11.39
CA GLY A 429 -11.80 26.54 -11.87
C GLY A 429 -12.16 25.27 -11.09
N ILE A 430 -11.56 25.08 -9.91
CA ILE A 430 -11.82 23.94 -9.04
C ILE A 430 -12.92 24.32 -8.04
N CYS A 431 -14.10 23.72 -8.17
CA CYS A 431 -15.18 23.94 -7.21
C CYS A 431 -14.91 23.21 -5.90
N PRO A 432 -14.93 23.90 -4.73
CA PRO A 432 -14.86 23.25 -3.44
C PRO A 432 -15.98 22.21 -3.27
N ASP A 433 -15.64 21.02 -2.81
CA ASP A 433 -16.61 19.94 -2.58
C ASP A 433 -17.27 20.05 -1.18
N ILE A 434 -18.29 19.22 -0.93
CA ILE A 434 -19.01 19.19 0.36
C ILE A 434 -18.04 18.94 1.53
N TYR A 435 -16.99 18.14 1.30
CA TYR A 435 -15.98 17.87 2.31
C TYR A 435 -15.15 19.14 2.63
N THR A 436 -14.73 19.90 1.62
CA THR A 436 -14.04 21.18 1.78
C THR A 436 -14.87 22.12 2.68
N TYR A 437 -16.14 22.32 2.35
CA TYR A 437 -17.05 23.17 3.12
C TYR A 437 -17.19 22.67 4.57
N SER A 438 -17.37 21.37 4.77
CA SER A 438 -17.52 20.77 6.11
C SER A 438 -16.28 21.00 6.98
N VAL A 439 -15.08 20.85 6.41
CA VAL A 439 -13.81 21.07 7.11
C VAL A 439 -13.64 22.54 7.51
N VAL A 440 -13.94 23.46 6.58
CA VAL A 440 -13.80 24.90 6.83
C VAL A 440 -14.81 25.35 7.89
N MET A 441 -16.07 24.93 7.80
CA MET A 441 -17.09 25.19 8.83
C MET A 441 -16.65 24.64 10.22
N SER A 442 -16.07 23.44 10.25
CA SER A 442 -15.51 22.88 11.51
C SER A 442 -14.37 23.73 12.06
N GLY A 443 -13.52 24.30 11.22
CA GLY A 443 -12.47 25.25 11.61
C GLY A 443 -13.05 26.52 12.23
N TYR A 444 -13.99 27.16 11.56
CA TYR A 444 -14.68 28.35 12.05
C TYR A 444 -15.38 28.11 13.40
N THR A 445 -16.15 27.01 13.52
CA THR A 445 -16.85 26.69 14.77
C THR A 445 -15.88 26.39 15.93
N LYS A 446 -14.72 25.80 15.68
CA LYS A 446 -13.68 25.61 16.70
C LYS A 446 -13.06 26.92 17.13
N GLY A 447 -12.86 27.84 16.21
CA GLY A 447 -12.35 29.20 16.47
C GLY A 447 -13.37 30.13 17.12
N GLY A 448 -14.62 29.71 17.30
CA GLY A 448 -15.70 30.56 17.85
C GLY A 448 -16.37 31.49 16.83
N MET A 449 -15.99 31.41 15.57
CA MET A 449 -16.55 32.20 14.45
C MET A 449 -17.72 31.44 13.84
N VAL A 450 -18.80 31.26 14.60
CA VAL A 450 -19.91 30.40 14.20
C VAL A 450 -20.82 31.08 13.16
N ASP A 451 -20.92 32.40 13.20
CA ASP A 451 -21.68 33.16 12.20
C ASP A 451 -21.05 33.04 10.80
N GLU A 452 -19.72 33.03 10.72
CA GLU A 452 -19.01 32.80 9.46
C GLU A 452 -19.19 31.35 8.97
N ALA A 453 -19.22 30.39 9.90
CA ALA A 453 -19.53 29.00 9.52
C ALA A 453 -20.96 28.88 8.98
N HIS A 454 -21.92 29.60 9.55
CA HIS A 454 -23.31 29.61 9.10
C HIS A 454 -23.48 30.33 7.74
N ALA A 455 -22.77 31.45 7.55
CA ALA A 455 -22.75 32.12 6.23
C ALA A 455 -22.19 31.19 5.15
N LEU A 456 -21.10 30.48 5.47
CA LEU A 456 -20.48 29.51 4.57
C LEU A 456 -21.42 28.32 4.26
N LEU A 457 -22.24 27.89 5.23
CA LEU A 457 -23.27 26.86 5.03
C LEU A 457 -24.28 27.31 3.95
N ARG A 458 -24.74 28.58 4.03
CA ARG A 458 -25.68 29.17 3.05
C ARG A 458 -25.04 29.29 1.67
N ASP A 459 -23.74 29.60 1.58
CA ASP A 459 -23.05 29.67 0.29
C ASP A 459 -22.81 28.25 -0.29
N ALA A 460 -22.44 27.30 0.54
CA ALA A 460 -22.32 25.90 0.13
C ALA A 460 -23.62 25.32 -0.43
N LYS A 461 -24.78 25.73 0.14
CA LYS A 461 -26.12 25.33 -0.31
C LYS A 461 -26.44 25.81 -1.72
N LYS A 462 -25.95 26.98 -2.12
CA LYS A 462 -26.16 27.51 -3.48
C LYS A 462 -25.46 26.65 -4.54
N ILE A 463 -24.33 26.05 -4.18
CA ILE A 463 -23.51 25.26 -5.09
C ILE A 463 -23.87 23.77 -5.00
N HIS A 464 -24.16 23.30 -3.80
CA HIS A 464 -24.46 21.90 -3.49
C HIS A 464 -25.88 21.79 -2.90
N PRO A 465 -26.92 21.52 -3.71
CA PRO A 465 -28.30 21.46 -3.24
C PRO A 465 -28.57 20.41 -2.17
N LYS A 466 -27.76 19.34 -2.15
CA LYS A 466 -27.84 18.27 -1.14
C LYS A 466 -26.62 18.33 -0.23
N LEU A 467 -26.70 19.13 0.83
CA LEU A 467 -25.69 19.14 1.89
C LEU A 467 -25.78 17.90 2.77
N SER A 468 -24.70 17.57 3.45
CA SER A 468 -24.67 16.50 4.46
C SER A 468 -25.30 16.99 5.78
N THR A 469 -26.04 16.13 6.49
CA THR A 469 -26.52 16.41 7.86
C THR A 469 -25.37 16.82 8.79
N VAL A 470 -24.15 16.32 8.55
CA VAL A 470 -22.94 16.65 9.33
C VAL A 470 -22.59 18.14 9.27
N THR A 471 -22.87 18.83 8.16
CA THR A 471 -22.60 20.28 8.03
C THR A 471 -23.49 21.09 8.96
N TYR A 472 -24.79 20.84 8.99
CA TYR A 472 -25.73 21.45 9.93
C TYR A 472 -25.39 21.14 11.39
N HIS A 473 -25.10 19.89 11.67
CA HIS A 473 -24.68 19.43 12.99
C HIS A 473 -23.48 20.22 13.52
N THR A 474 -22.48 20.49 12.65
CA THR A 474 -21.29 21.25 13.02
C THR A 474 -21.64 22.67 13.45
N VAL A 475 -22.52 23.37 12.73
CA VAL A 475 -22.95 24.74 13.01
C VAL A 475 -23.83 24.78 14.28
N ILE A 476 -24.84 23.89 14.40
CA ILE A 476 -25.71 23.79 15.57
C ILE A 476 -24.88 23.57 16.84
N ARG A 477 -23.92 22.64 16.81
CA ARG A 477 -23.00 22.41 17.94
C ARG A 477 -22.14 23.64 18.25
N GLY A 478 -21.73 24.37 17.23
CA GLY A 478 -21.00 25.61 17.37
C GLY A 478 -21.80 26.62 18.17
N TYR A 479 -23.03 26.92 17.76
CA TYR A 479 -23.94 27.85 18.47
C TYR A 479 -24.26 27.37 19.89
N CYS A 480 -24.49 26.08 20.10
CA CYS A 480 -24.67 25.53 21.46
C CYS A 480 -23.43 25.75 22.34
N LYS A 481 -22.23 25.74 21.79
CA LYS A 481 -20.97 26.00 22.52
C LYS A 481 -20.84 27.48 22.88
N MET A 482 -21.26 28.37 21.98
CA MET A 482 -21.23 29.83 22.19
C MET A 482 -22.40 30.34 23.02
N GLU A 483 -23.34 29.45 23.38
CA GLU A 483 -24.55 29.77 24.16
C GLU A 483 -25.58 30.63 23.37
N GLU A 484 -25.47 30.64 22.05
CA GLU A 484 -26.40 31.30 21.11
C GLU A 484 -27.51 30.33 20.68
N PHE A 485 -28.42 30.03 21.60
CA PHE A 485 -29.43 28.97 21.41
C PHE A 485 -30.49 29.30 20.39
N GLU A 486 -30.85 30.57 20.26
CA GLU A 486 -31.82 31.04 19.25
C GLU A 486 -31.32 30.75 17.84
N LYS A 487 -30.06 31.09 17.53
CA LYS A 487 -29.43 30.78 16.25
C LYS A 487 -29.26 29.27 16.04
N ALA A 488 -29.00 28.50 17.13
CA ALA A 488 -28.94 27.03 17.03
C ALA A 488 -30.31 26.45 16.62
N LEU A 489 -31.39 26.99 17.14
CA LEU A 489 -32.76 26.59 16.79
C LEU A 489 -33.14 27.02 15.37
N GLU A 490 -32.74 28.22 14.93
CA GLU A 490 -32.90 28.67 13.56
C GLU A 490 -32.20 27.72 12.58
N CYS A 491 -30.94 27.38 12.86
CA CYS A 491 -30.19 26.46 12.03
C CYS A 491 -30.80 25.03 11.99
N LEU A 492 -31.40 24.58 13.11
CA LEU A 492 -32.15 23.32 13.15
C LEU A 492 -33.41 23.38 12.26
N ASN A 493 -34.13 24.53 12.24
CA ASN A 493 -35.30 24.74 11.40
C ASN A 493 -34.88 24.82 9.92
N GLU A 494 -33.82 25.56 9.58
CA GLU A 494 -33.26 25.58 8.22
C GLU A 494 -32.95 24.16 7.72
N MET A 495 -32.37 23.30 8.58
CA MET A 495 -32.09 21.90 8.25
C MET A 495 -33.34 21.12 7.85
N LYS A 496 -34.48 21.36 8.58
CA LYS A 496 -35.77 20.70 8.31
C LYS A 496 -36.42 21.22 7.03
N GLU A 497 -36.37 22.54 6.82
CA GLU A 497 -36.86 23.19 5.60
C GLU A 497 -36.16 22.67 4.35
N ASP A 498 -34.88 22.29 4.47
CA ASP A 498 -34.10 21.64 3.42
C ASP A 498 -34.41 20.14 3.25
N GLY A 499 -35.42 19.63 3.95
CA GLY A 499 -35.85 18.24 3.87
C GLY A 499 -34.94 17.26 4.59
N MET A 500 -33.97 17.75 5.38
CA MET A 500 -33.09 16.90 6.16
C MET A 500 -33.65 16.68 7.56
N GLN A 501 -33.77 15.41 7.95
CA GLN A 501 -34.24 15.05 9.28
C GLN A 501 -33.10 15.11 10.29
N PRO A 502 -33.23 15.91 11.37
CA PRO A 502 -32.28 15.89 12.48
C PRO A 502 -32.26 14.52 13.15
N ASN A 503 -31.08 14.04 13.48
CA ASN A 503 -30.92 12.77 14.16
C ASN A 503 -30.96 12.93 15.69
N MET A 504 -30.92 11.80 16.38
CA MET A 504 -30.97 11.74 17.84
C MET A 504 -29.86 12.57 18.52
N ASP A 505 -28.67 12.68 17.91
CA ASP A 505 -27.53 13.38 18.53
C ASP A 505 -27.67 14.91 18.44
N GLU A 506 -28.28 15.45 17.37
CA GLU A 506 -28.61 16.88 17.26
C GLU A 506 -29.60 17.28 18.34
N TYR A 507 -30.74 16.58 18.45
CA TYR A 507 -31.73 16.84 19.50
C TYR A 507 -31.14 16.71 20.89
N ASN A 508 -30.45 15.61 21.19
CA ASN A 508 -29.83 15.41 22.50
C ASN A 508 -28.86 16.54 22.88
N LYS A 509 -28.04 16.97 21.93
CA LYS A 509 -27.03 18.01 22.18
C LYS A 509 -27.67 19.35 22.46
N LEU A 510 -28.68 19.72 21.66
CA LEU A 510 -29.40 20.98 21.82
C LEU A 510 -30.20 20.99 23.12
N ILE A 511 -30.98 19.94 23.41
CA ILE A 511 -31.73 19.79 24.66
C ILE A 511 -30.80 19.86 25.89
N GLN A 512 -29.66 19.13 25.87
CA GLN A 512 -28.69 19.20 26.95
C GLN A 512 -28.11 20.61 27.11
N SER A 513 -27.83 21.31 26.04
CA SER A 513 -27.29 22.66 26.09
C SER A 513 -28.32 23.66 26.64
N LEU A 514 -29.58 23.57 26.22
CA LEU A 514 -30.69 24.36 26.75
C LEU A 514 -30.89 24.13 28.23
N CYS A 515 -30.92 22.88 28.69
CA CYS A 515 -31.09 22.55 30.10
C CYS A 515 -29.90 22.99 30.98
N LEU A 516 -28.65 22.73 30.54
CA LEU A 516 -27.48 22.96 31.38
C LEU A 516 -26.96 24.38 31.37
N LYS A 517 -27.23 25.14 30.31
CA LYS A 517 -26.65 26.46 30.11
C LYS A 517 -27.71 27.55 30.11
N ALA A 518 -28.81 27.38 29.38
CA ALA A 518 -29.90 28.34 29.33
C ALA A 518 -30.90 28.18 30.47
N LEU A 519 -31.02 26.98 31.04
CA LEU A 519 -32.04 26.58 32.01
C LEU A 519 -33.48 26.70 31.41
N ASP A 520 -33.58 26.63 30.08
CA ASP A 520 -34.84 26.69 29.32
C ASP A 520 -35.39 25.27 29.09
N TRP A 521 -36.11 24.77 30.10
CA TRP A 521 -36.76 23.46 29.98
C TRP A 521 -37.97 23.47 29.05
N ARG A 522 -38.62 24.64 28.85
CA ARG A 522 -39.82 24.76 28.02
C ARG A 522 -39.49 24.48 26.53
N THR A 523 -38.42 25.11 26.04
CA THR A 523 -37.91 24.82 24.67
C THR A 523 -37.34 23.41 24.58
N ALA A 524 -36.66 22.95 25.63
CA ALA A 524 -36.14 21.58 25.69
C ALA A 524 -37.28 20.53 25.64
N GLU A 525 -38.40 20.76 26.32
CA GLU A 525 -39.59 19.88 26.33
C GLU A 525 -40.30 19.88 24.97
N LYS A 526 -40.37 21.03 24.24
CA LYS A 526 -40.88 21.10 22.90
C LYS A 526 -40.02 20.26 21.93
N LEU A 527 -38.71 20.40 22.00
CA LEU A 527 -37.79 19.61 21.17
C LEU A 527 -37.85 18.10 21.49
N LEU A 528 -38.08 17.75 22.77
CA LEU A 528 -38.29 16.35 23.17
C LEU A 528 -39.55 15.79 22.50
N LYS A 529 -40.66 16.52 22.55
CA LYS A 529 -41.91 16.07 21.94
C LYS A 529 -41.74 15.90 20.43
N GLU A 530 -41.12 16.87 19.78
CA GLU A 530 -40.86 16.82 18.34
C GLU A 530 -39.99 15.60 17.96
N MET A 531 -38.96 15.30 18.79
CA MET A 531 -38.11 14.14 18.63
C MET A 531 -38.89 12.82 18.76
N GLU A 532 -39.82 12.74 19.74
CA GLU A 532 -40.70 11.60 19.95
C GLU A 532 -41.69 11.42 18.80
N ASP A 533 -42.26 12.51 18.32
CA ASP A 533 -43.19 12.53 17.16
C ASP A 533 -42.47 12.02 15.88
N ASN A 534 -41.18 12.27 15.74
CA ASN A 534 -40.31 11.73 14.66
C ASN A 534 -39.84 10.28 14.93
N GLY A 535 -40.34 9.60 15.96
CA GLY A 535 -40.04 8.22 16.26
C GLY A 535 -38.64 8.00 16.90
N LEU A 536 -37.97 9.07 17.30
CA LEU A 536 -36.64 8.99 17.92
C LEU A 536 -36.76 8.86 19.45
N ARG A 537 -35.92 8.01 20.06
CA ARG A 537 -35.94 7.80 21.52
C ARG A 537 -34.85 8.60 22.21
N LEU A 538 -35.24 9.41 23.20
CA LEU A 538 -34.30 10.18 24.02
C LEU A 538 -33.50 9.27 24.98
N LYS A 539 -32.25 9.61 25.20
CA LYS A 539 -31.43 9.00 26.27
C LYS A 539 -32.03 9.34 27.63
N GLY A 540 -32.14 8.38 28.54
CA GLY A 540 -32.74 8.59 29.88
C GLY A 540 -32.15 9.77 30.67
N ILE A 541 -30.82 10.00 30.53
CA ILE A 541 -30.10 11.13 31.16
C ILE A 541 -30.65 12.49 30.69
N THR A 542 -30.94 12.64 29.40
CA THR A 542 -31.44 13.91 28.85
C THR A 542 -32.86 14.20 29.32
N ARG A 543 -33.72 13.17 29.44
CA ARG A 543 -35.06 13.31 30.02
C ARG A 543 -35.01 13.70 31.49
N SER A 544 -34.10 13.10 32.29
CA SER A 544 -33.89 13.47 33.68
C SER A 544 -33.39 14.92 33.87
N LEU A 545 -32.61 15.44 32.90
CA LEU A 545 -32.16 16.84 32.93
C LEU A 545 -33.33 17.80 32.74
N ILE A 546 -34.26 17.55 31.82
CA ILE A 546 -35.46 18.38 31.65
C ILE A 546 -36.26 18.42 32.94
N ALA A 547 -36.52 17.25 33.55
CA ALA A 547 -37.26 17.16 34.80
C ALA A 547 -36.57 17.94 35.94
N ALA A 548 -35.26 17.81 36.07
CA ALA A 548 -34.48 18.50 37.11
C ALA A 548 -34.50 20.03 36.94
N VAL A 549 -34.42 20.57 35.73
CA VAL A 549 -34.51 22.01 35.49
C VAL A 549 -35.92 22.55 35.76
N LYS A 550 -36.94 21.74 35.43
CA LYS A 550 -38.35 22.07 35.73
C LYS A 550 -38.62 22.15 37.24
N GLU A 551 -38.09 21.18 38.02
CA GLU A 551 -38.18 21.21 39.51
C GLU A 551 -37.49 22.44 40.07
N LEU A 552 -36.31 22.82 39.58
CA LEU A 552 -35.59 24.00 40.06
C LEU A 552 -36.37 25.30 39.87
N GLU A 553 -37.05 25.47 38.73
CA GLU A 553 -37.86 26.65 38.50
C GLU A 553 -39.09 26.68 39.42
N MET A 554 -39.72 25.51 39.67
CA MET A 554 -40.86 25.40 40.61
C MET A 554 -40.46 25.71 42.04
N GLU A 555 -39.30 25.22 42.51
CA GLU A 555 -38.76 25.50 43.84
C GLU A 555 -38.43 26.99 44.02
N GLU A 556 -37.96 27.68 43.00
CA GLU A 556 -37.71 29.13 43.06
C GLU A 556 -38.99 29.95 43.06
N SER A 557 -39.96 29.55 42.24
CA SER A 557 -41.27 30.23 42.19
C SER A 557 -42.08 30.09 43.51
N SER A 558 -41.76 29.08 44.35
CA SER A 558 -42.43 28.81 45.62
C SER A 558 -41.77 29.50 46.80
N LYS A 559 -40.58 30.13 46.64
CA LYS A 559 -39.94 30.91 47.72
C LYS A 559 -40.60 32.27 47.85
N PRO A 560 -41.19 32.64 49.04
CA PRO A 560 -41.77 33.95 49.23
C PRO A 560 -40.69 35.02 49.10
N SER A 561 -41.03 36.09 48.31
CA SER A 561 -40.19 37.28 48.21
C SER A 561 -39.95 37.84 49.58
N GLN A 562 -38.72 37.62 50.11
CA GLN A 562 -38.29 38.40 51.26
C GLN A 562 -37.99 39.81 50.75
N GLU A 563 -38.98 40.69 50.83
CA GLU A 563 -38.80 42.13 50.73
C GLU A 563 -37.87 42.58 51.82
N ILE A 564 -36.77 43.22 51.45
CA ILE A 564 -35.93 44.01 52.31
C ILE A 564 -36.31 45.46 52.13
#